data_0ac2cbf131d2b95d9f244a593cafbf99
#
_entry.id   0ac2cbf131d2b95d9f244a593cafbf99
#
_cell.length_a   1.000
_cell.length_b   1.000
_cell.length_c   1.000
_cell.angle_alpha   90.00
_cell.angle_beta   90.00
_cell.angle_gamma   90.00
#
_symmetry.space_group_name_H-M   'P 1'
#
loop_
_entity.id
_entity.type
_entity.pdbx_description
1 polymer ?
#
loop_
_entity_poly.entity_id
_entity_poly.type
_entity_poly.pdbx_seq_one_letter_code
_entity_poly.pdbx_strand_id
1 'polypeptide(L)'
;MALTDWQIAQLSRWLGLDLAAYHPPQLQRLLTGFLQRQGLADMDALLAALRRDARLRQALMDSLGINVTQFFRDPTMWATLEREVLPDLLKRFKRLQVWSAGCSVGKEPYSLAALLHRLDPKGNHAILATDIDEAALRQAQRAEYPASDLQEIPPTYRTLFVVSDGRLIVPEALRKMVRFERLNLLSDPYPTGVHLLVCRNLLIYFRSEVKPKIFHGFARALVDGGVLFLGASEVLLSPSAYGFMPLQFGFYRRVGER
;
A
#
# COMPACT_ATOMS: atom_id res chain seq x y z
N MET A 1 -6.58 23.54 16.44
CA MET A 1 -6.41 24.72 15.55
C MET A 1 -6.60 24.24 14.12
N ALA A 2 -7.49 24.82 13.34
CA ALA A 2 -7.69 24.41 11.95
C ALA A 2 -6.48 24.78 11.10
N LEU A 3 -6.06 23.87 10.21
CA LEU A 3 -4.98 24.14 9.26
C LEU A 3 -5.49 25.13 8.20
N THR A 4 -4.66 26.12 7.89
CA THR A 4 -4.95 27.03 6.77
C THR A 4 -4.56 26.40 5.43
N ASP A 5 -5.20 26.83 4.35
CA ASP A 5 -4.85 26.35 2.99
C ASP A 5 -3.38 26.63 2.66
N TRP A 6 -2.84 27.75 3.14
CA TRP A 6 -1.43 28.08 2.96
C TRP A 6 -0.51 27.06 3.68
N GLN A 7 -0.83 26.71 4.93
CA GLN A 7 -0.06 25.70 5.68
C GLN A 7 -0.12 24.32 4.99
N ILE A 8 -1.30 23.93 4.51
CA ILE A 8 -1.49 22.69 3.73
C ILE A 8 -0.61 22.73 2.47
N ALA A 9 -0.63 23.81 1.72
CA ALA A 9 0.17 23.96 0.50
C ALA A 9 1.69 23.91 0.78
N GLN A 10 2.16 24.55 1.86
CA GLN A 10 3.58 24.47 2.26
C GLN A 10 3.99 23.05 2.64
N LEU A 11 3.20 22.37 3.47
CA LEU A 11 3.45 20.97 3.85
C LEU A 11 3.46 20.08 2.62
N SER A 12 2.47 20.22 1.74
CA SER A 12 2.39 19.46 0.48
C SER A 12 3.65 19.59 -0.36
N ARG A 13 4.15 20.81 -0.50
CA ARG A 13 5.40 21.11 -1.22
C ARG A 13 6.64 20.45 -0.59
N TRP A 14 6.75 20.49 0.75
CA TRP A 14 7.90 19.93 1.47
C TRP A 14 7.91 18.41 1.51
N LEU A 15 6.74 17.80 1.54
CA LEU A 15 6.58 16.34 1.60
C LEU A 15 6.42 15.68 0.23
N GLY A 16 6.20 16.47 -0.83
CA GLY A 16 5.89 15.93 -2.16
C GLY A 16 4.54 15.21 -2.23
N LEU A 17 3.60 15.55 -1.31
CA LEU A 17 2.28 14.95 -1.19
C LEU A 17 1.20 15.99 -1.47
N ASP A 18 0.11 15.60 -2.12
CA ASP A 18 -1.09 16.43 -2.19
C ASP A 18 -1.93 16.27 -0.91
N LEU A 19 -1.56 17.01 0.15
CA LEU A 19 -2.27 16.97 1.42
C LEU A 19 -3.67 17.59 1.36
N ALA A 20 -3.99 18.38 0.33
CA ALA A 20 -5.34 18.88 0.11
C ALA A 20 -6.33 17.76 -0.24
N ALA A 21 -5.84 16.66 -0.80
CA ALA A 21 -6.63 15.45 -1.05
C ALA A 21 -6.90 14.60 0.21
N TYR A 22 -6.25 14.91 1.34
CA TYR A 22 -6.40 14.14 2.58
C TYR A 22 -7.63 14.60 3.36
N HIS A 23 -8.18 13.69 4.17
CA HIS A 23 -9.31 13.97 5.05
C HIS A 23 -8.89 14.93 6.18
N PRO A 24 -9.44 16.18 6.26
CA PRO A 24 -8.90 17.23 7.10
C PRO A 24 -8.82 16.89 8.60
N PRO A 25 -9.87 16.32 9.24
CA PRO A 25 -9.81 15.93 10.65
C PRO A 25 -8.70 14.94 10.96
N GLN A 26 -8.46 13.98 10.05
CA GLN A 26 -7.40 12.98 10.22
C GLN A 26 -6.02 13.59 10.07
N LEU A 27 -5.81 14.41 9.03
CA LEU A 27 -4.56 15.14 8.82
C LEU A 27 -4.23 16.01 10.01
N GLN A 28 -5.21 16.77 10.52
CA GLN A 28 -5.04 17.62 11.68
C GLN A 28 -4.63 16.82 12.93
N ARG A 29 -5.29 15.69 13.20
CA ARG A 29 -4.95 14.84 14.35
C ARG A 29 -3.52 14.32 14.27
N LEU A 30 -3.10 13.86 13.08
CA LEU A 30 -1.74 13.35 12.85
C LEU A 30 -0.68 14.43 13.06
N LEU A 31 -0.91 15.62 12.50
CA LEU A 31 0.00 16.76 12.66
C LEU A 31 0.08 17.26 14.11
N THR A 32 -1.05 17.34 14.82
CA THR A 32 -1.07 17.72 16.24
C THR A 32 -0.27 16.73 17.08
N GLY A 33 -0.45 15.42 16.86
CA GLY A 33 0.32 14.39 17.55
C GLY A 33 1.81 14.45 17.21
N PHE A 34 2.16 14.82 15.98
CA PHE A 34 3.55 15.01 15.59
C PHE A 34 4.20 16.21 16.28
N LEU A 35 3.53 17.37 16.30
CA LEU A 35 3.99 18.57 17.01
C LEU A 35 4.31 18.26 18.48
N GLN A 36 3.39 17.56 19.16
CA GLN A 36 3.58 17.17 20.56
C GLN A 36 4.81 16.27 20.76
N ARG A 37 5.00 15.27 19.92
CA ARG A 37 6.16 14.35 20.01
C ARG A 37 7.49 15.04 19.72
N GLN A 38 7.49 16.06 18.86
CA GLN A 38 8.70 16.83 18.52
C GLN A 38 8.95 18.03 19.43
N GLY A 39 8.05 18.32 20.39
CA GLY A 39 8.15 19.49 21.26
C GLY A 39 8.04 20.82 20.51
N LEU A 40 7.34 20.84 19.38
CA LEU A 40 7.14 22.04 18.56
C LEU A 40 5.87 22.77 19.02
N ALA A 41 5.96 24.10 19.13
CA ALA A 41 4.90 24.94 19.70
C ALA A 41 3.64 24.98 18.78
N ASP A 42 3.86 25.11 17.48
CA ASP A 42 2.79 25.31 16.50
C ASP A 42 3.20 24.88 15.08
N MET A 43 2.29 25.09 14.12
CA MET A 43 2.52 24.77 12.72
C MET A 43 3.59 25.63 12.06
N ASP A 44 3.76 26.85 12.49
CA ASP A 44 4.77 27.76 11.91
C ASP A 44 6.18 27.33 12.35
N ALA A 45 6.33 26.90 13.61
CA ALA A 45 7.56 26.27 14.10
C ALA A 45 7.89 24.99 13.32
N LEU A 46 6.88 24.15 13.04
CA LEU A 46 7.05 22.95 12.20
C LEU A 46 7.52 23.31 10.79
N LEU A 47 6.85 24.24 10.13
CA LEU A 47 7.20 24.65 8.76
C LEU A 47 8.62 25.24 8.70
N ALA A 48 9.02 26.02 9.70
CA ALA A 48 10.36 26.55 9.80
C ALA A 48 11.42 25.45 9.97
N ALA A 49 11.13 24.43 10.80
CA ALA A 49 12.01 23.30 11.04
C ALA A 49 12.13 22.39 9.80
N LEU A 50 11.02 22.09 9.11
CA LEU A 50 11.01 21.26 7.88
C LEU A 50 11.85 21.86 6.74
N ARG A 51 12.00 23.18 6.69
CA ARG A 51 12.87 23.85 5.71
C ARG A 51 14.33 23.41 5.81
N ARG A 52 14.81 23.14 7.01
CA ARG A 52 16.22 22.94 7.35
C ARG A 52 16.58 21.49 7.64
N ASP A 53 15.59 20.68 8.01
CA ASP A 53 15.84 19.31 8.48
C ASP A 53 15.12 18.25 7.61
N ALA A 54 15.93 17.57 6.80
CA ALA A 54 15.46 16.46 5.98
C ALA A 54 15.04 15.24 6.81
N ARG A 55 15.65 15.04 8.01
CA ARG A 55 15.27 13.92 8.89
C ARG A 55 13.91 14.19 9.52
N LEU A 56 13.62 15.45 9.86
CA LEU A 56 12.31 15.83 10.38
C LEU A 56 11.22 15.66 9.30
N ARG A 57 11.53 15.95 8.02
CA ARG A 57 10.59 15.68 6.91
C ARG A 57 10.27 14.19 6.81
N GLN A 58 11.29 13.33 6.88
CA GLN A 58 11.06 11.87 6.86
C GLN A 58 10.27 11.41 8.08
N ALA A 59 10.62 11.88 9.28
CA ALA A 59 9.88 11.55 10.50
C ALA A 59 8.41 12.00 10.44
N LEU A 60 8.12 13.12 9.78
CA LEU A 60 6.75 13.56 9.54
C LEU A 60 6.03 12.64 8.57
N MET A 61 6.67 12.25 7.45
CA MET A 61 6.12 11.25 6.50
C MET A 61 5.76 9.95 7.23
N ASP A 62 6.68 9.43 8.03
CA ASP A 62 6.46 8.21 8.83
C ASP A 62 5.29 8.38 9.80
N SER A 63 5.14 9.56 10.42
CA SER A 63 4.09 9.83 11.41
C SER A 63 2.71 10.06 10.81
N LEU A 64 2.62 10.41 9.51
CA LEU A 64 1.33 10.52 8.82
C LEU A 64 0.62 9.14 8.70
N GLY A 65 1.26 8.09 9.22
CA GLY A 65 0.70 6.75 9.30
C GLY A 65 0.73 5.99 7.97
N ILE A 66 1.37 6.57 6.97
CA ILE A 66 1.48 6.00 5.63
C ILE A 66 2.38 4.75 5.66
N ASN A 67 3.29 4.65 6.66
CA ASN A 67 4.31 3.60 6.75
C ASN A 67 4.01 2.49 7.77
N VAL A 68 2.81 2.43 8.38
CA VAL A 68 2.44 1.32 9.28
C VAL A 68 1.97 0.13 8.45
N THR A 69 2.87 -0.82 8.24
CA THR A 69 2.60 -2.05 7.49
C THR A 69 3.03 -3.27 8.29
N GLN A 70 2.39 -4.41 8.05
CA GLN A 70 2.69 -5.71 8.65
C GLN A 70 2.69 -6.79 7.58
N PHE A 71 3.49 -7.83 7.77
CA PHE A 71 3.35 -9.04 6.97
C PHE A 71 1.97 -9.66 7.23
N PHE A 72 1.27 -10.08 6.18
CA PHE A 72 -0.04 -10.74 6.26
C PHE A 72 -1.07 -10.00 7.15
N ARG A 73 -1.02 -8.65 7.14
CA ARG A 73 -1.95 -7.80 7.91
C ARG A 73 -3.40 -8.18 7.62
N ASP A 74 -4.23 -8.31 8.69
CA ASP A 74 -5.62 -8.84 8.63
C ASP A 74 -5.67 -10.29 8.13
N PRO A 75 -5.20 -11.27 8.92
CA PRO A 75 -4.97 -12.65 8.50
C PRO A 75 -6.18 -13.35 7.85
N THR A 76 -7.38 -13.02 8.27
CA THR A 76 -8.63 -13.56 7.69
C THR A 76 -8.78 -13.20 6.21
N MET A 77 -8.42 -11.98 5.83
CA MET A 77 -8.49 -11.54 4.43
C MET A 77 -7.40 -12.22 3.57
N TRP A 78 -6.22 -12.45 4.16
CA TRP A 78 -5.16 -13.22 3.49
C TRP A 78 -5.56 -14.69 3.30
N ALA A 79 -6.25 -15.29 4.27
CA ALA A 79 -6.78 -16.65 4.13
C ALA A 79 -7.81 -16.74 2.99
N THR A 80 -8.67 -15.74 2.85
CA THR A 80 -9.60 -15.61 1.71
C THR A 80 -8.86 -15.47 0.38
N LEU A 81 -7.84 -14.59 0.33
CA LEU A 81 -7.01 -14.43 -0.86
C LEU A 81 -6.35 -15.75 -1.28
N GLU A 82 -5.80 -16.50 -0.30
CA GLU A 82 -5.12 -17.78 -0.51
C GLU A 82 -6.06 -18.88 -0.99
N ARG A 83 -7.23 -19.01 -0.34
CA ARG A 83 -8.09 -20.18 -0.54
C ARG A 83 -9.08 -20.04 -1.69
N GLU A 84 -9.45 -18.81 -2.03
CA GLU A 84 -10.55 -18.56 -2.95
C GLU A 84 -10.14 -17.70 -4.15
N VAL A 85 -9.53 -16.53 -3.89
CA VAL A 85 -9.28 -15.54 -4.94
C VAL A 85 -8.11 -15.95 -5.85
N LEU A 86 -6.95 -16.28 -5.27
CA LEU A 86 -5.78 -16.67 -6.08
C LEU A 86 -5.99 -17.98 -6.84
N PRO A 87 -6.60 -19.05 -6.29
CA PRO A 87 -6.90 -20.25 -7.05
C PRO A 87 -7.84 -20.00 -8.25
N ASP A 88 -8.82 -19.10 -8.12
CA ASP A 88 -9.68 -18.70 -9.24
C ASP A 88 -8.90 -17.92 -10.29
N LEU A 89 -8.06 -16.96 -9.88
CA LEU A 89 -7.21 -16.22 -10.80
C LEU A 89 -6.20 -17.13 -11.53
N LEU A 90 -5.57 -18.07 -10.83
CA LEU A 90 -4.62 -19.03 -11.42
C LEU A 90 -5.26 -20.02 -12.40
N LYS A 91 -6.54 -20.34 -12.23
CA LYS A 91 -7.31 -21.13 -13.22
C LYS A 91 -7.59 -20.35 -14.51
N ARG A 92 -7.76 -19.02 -14.40
CA ARG A 92 -8.09 -18.14 -15.54
C ARG A 92 -6.85 -17.65 -16.28
N PHE A 93 -5.77 -17.37 -15.54
CA PHE A 93 -4.58 -16.74 -16.06
C PHE A 93 -3.34 -17.56 -15.71
N LYS A 94 -2.59 -17.98 -16.74
CA LYS A 94 -1.35 -18.77 -16.56
C LYS A 94 -0.25 -17.99 -15.81
N ARG A 95 -0.27 -16.67 -15.91
CA ARG A 95 0.69 -15.77 -15.29
C ARG A 95 -0.05 -14.60 -14.68
N LEU A 96 0.20 -14.32 -13.41
CA LEU A 96 -0.38 -13.16 -12.76
C LEU A 96 0.58 -11.97 -12.78
N GLN A 97 0.05 -10.82 -13.18
CA GLN A 97 0.60 -9.50 -12.91
C GLN A 97 -0.15 -8.94 -11.71
N VAL A 98 0.56 -8.76 -10.60
CA VAL A 98 -0.01 -8.24 -9.35
C VAL A 98 0.49 -6.82 -9.15
N TRP A 99 -0.37 -5.93 -8.69
CA TRP A 99 0.01 -4.58 -8.31
C TRP A 99 -0.35 -4.34 -6.83
N SER A 100 0.66 -4.07 -5.99
CA SER A 100 0.51 -3.59 -4.62
C SER A 100 0.68 -2.08 -4.63
N ALA A 101 -0.41 -1.35 -4.45
CA ALA A 101 -0.49 0.10 -4.51
C ALA A 101 -0.47 0.69 -3.09
N GLY A 102 0.57 1.48 -2.76
CA GLY A 102 0.84 1.94 -1.40
C GLY A 102 1.54 0.87 -0.57
N CYS A 103 2.65 0.33 -1.09
CA CYS A 103 3.34 -0.83 -0.53
C CYS A 103 4.23 -0.52 0.69
N SER A 104 4.47 0.77 0.98
CA SER A 104 5.33 1.22 2.08
C SER A 104 6.69 0.51 2.07
N VAL A 105 7.15 -0.02 3.21
CA VAL A 105 8.43 -0.73 3.35
C VAL A 105 8.42 -2.17 2.80
N GLY A 106 7.41 -2.56 2.02
CA GLY A 106 7.44 -3.79 1.22
C GLY A 106 6.93 -5.07 1.92
N LYS A 107 6.42 -5.01 3.13
CA LYS A 107 5.90 -6.20 3.84
C LYS A 107 4.72 -6.85 3.09
N GLU A 108 3.80 -6.06 2.53
CA GLU A 108 2.67 -6.56 1.77
C GLU A 108 3.10 -7.26 0.46
N PRO A 109 3.88 -6.65 -0.45
CA PRO A 109 4.30 -7.34 -1.67
C PRO A 109 5.15 -8.58 -1.41
N TYR A 110 5.94 -8.65 -0.33
CA TYR A 110 6.64 -9.88 0.03
C TYR A 110 5.72 -10.95 0.62
N SER A 111 4.63 -10.55 1.29
CA SER A 111 3.57 -11.49 1.68
C SER A 111 2.87 -12.09 0.45
N LEU A 112 2.59 -11.26 -0.57
CA LEU A 112 2.05 -11.71 -1.86
C LEU A 112 3.02 -12.65 -2.59
N ALA A 113 4.31 -12.34 -2.59
CA ALA A 113 5.33 -13.18 -3.19
C ALA A 113 5.41 -14.56 -2.49
N ALA A 114 5.41 -14.59 -1.16
CA ALA A 114 5.41 -15.83 -0.38
C ALA A 114 4.18 -16.69 -0.68
N LEU A 115 3.02 -16.06 -0.77
CA LEU A 115 1.75 -16.72 -1.06
C LEU A 115 1.74 -17.32 -2.48
N LEU A 116 2.12 -16.54 -3.49
CA LEU A 116 2.19 -17.00 -4.88
C LEU A 116 3.25 -18.09 -5.07
N HIS A 117 4.42 -17.93 -4.46
CA HIS A 117 5.50 -18.93 -4.50
C HIS A 117 5.04 -20.28 -3.92
N ARG A 118 4.20 -20.26 -2.89
CA ARG A 118 3.67 -21.47 -2.28
C ARG A 118 2.57 -22.12 -3.13
N LEU A 119 1.65 -21.31 -3.69
CA LEU A 119 0.52 -21.82 -4.47
C LEU A 119 0.94 -22.32 -5.86
N ASP A 120 1.88 -21.64 -6.48
CA ASP A 120 2.41 -21.99 -7.80
C ASP A 120 3.94 -21.74 -7.86
N PRO A 121 4.75 -22.67 -7.29
CA PRO A 121 6.20 -22.51 -7.18
C PRO A 121 6.94 -22.39 -8.53
N LYS A 122 6.32 -22.86 -9.60
CA LYS A 122 6.87 -22.81 -10.97
C LYS A 122 6.28 -21.65 -11.79
N GLY A 123 5.30 -20.96 -11.26
CA GLY A 123 4.65 -19.85 -11.92
C GLY A 123 5.60 -18.65 -12.10
N ASN A 124 5.53 -18.05 -13.27
CA ASN A 124 6.31 -16.83 -13.56
C ASN A 124 5.46 -15.58 -13.26
N HIS A 125 5.05 -15.44 -12.01
CA HIS A 125 4.26 -14.31 -11.56
C HIS A 125 5.16 -13.08 -11.33
N ALA A 126 4.61 -11.88 -11.51
CA ALA A 126 5.30 -10.62 -11.26
C ALA A 126 4.45 -9.69 -10.39
N ILE A 127 5.10 -9.05 -9.43
CA ILE A 127 4.50 -8.11 -8.52
C ILE A 127 5.14 -6.75 -8.74
N LEU A 128 4.35 -5.77 -9.17
CA LEU A 128 4.71 -4.37 -9.13
C LEU A 128 4.27 -3.81 -7.78
N ALA A 129 5.20 -3.28 -7.01
CA ALA A 129 4.95 -2.66 -5.72
C ALA A 129 5.25 -1.16 -5.83
N THR A 130 4.28 -0.32 -5.54
CA THR A 130 4.44 1.12 -5.71
C THR A 130 4.11 1.88 -4.43
N ASP A 131 4.85 2.94 -4.20
CA ASP A 131 4.59 3.90 -3.14
C ASP A 131 5.08 5.29 -3.58
N ILE A 132 4.59 6.34 -2.92
CA ILE A 132 5.07 7.71 -3.15
C ILE A 132 6.34 7.99 -2.34
N ASP A 133 6.55 7.26 -1.22
CA ASP A 133 7.68 7.44 -0.32
C ASP A 133 8.92 6.65 -0.81
N GLU A 134 9.86 7.36 -1.40
CA GLU A 134 11.13 6.76 -1.87
C GLU A 134 11.98 6.18 -0.74
N ALA A 135 11.90 6.71 0.49
CA ALA A 135 12.66 6.16 1.62
C ALA A 135 12.10 4.79 2.03
N ALA A 136 10.77 4.67 2.05
CA ALA A 136 10.09 3.39 2.27
C ALA A 136 10.43 2.38 1.16
N LEU A 137 10.43 2.81 -0.11
CA LEU A 137 10.82 1.94 -1.24
C LEU A 137 12.28 1.48 -1.15
N ARG A 138 13.20 2.35 -0.75
CA ARG A 138 14.61 1.95 -0.51
C ARG A 138 14.74 0.92 0.61
N GLN A 139 13.95 1.04 1.67
CA GLN A 139 13.89 0.03 2.73
C GLN A 139 13.30 -1.29 2.21
N ALA A 140 12.21 -1.23 1.45
CA ALA A 140 11.59 -2.40 0.83
C ALA A 140 12.56 -3.18 -0.06
N GLN A 141 13.37 -2.47 -0.86
CA GLN A 141 14.38 -3.07 -1.75
C GLN A 141 15.51 -3.79 -0.99
N ARG A 142 15.84 -3.36 0.24
CA ARG A 142 16.81 -4.08 1.09
C ARG A 142 16.29 -5.45 1.49
N ALA A 143 14.98 -5.60 1.62
CA ALA A 143 14.30 -6.85 1.96
C ALA A 143 14.78 -7.43 3.31
N GLU A 144 15.13 -6.55 4.24
CA GLU A 144 15.58 -6.86 5.59
C GLU A 144 14.72 -6.14 6.62
N TYR A 145 14.28 -6.87 7.64
CA TYR A 145 13.37 -6.40 8.69
C TYR A 145 13.89 -6.86 10.07
N PRO A 146 13.36 -6.31 11.18
CA PRO A 146 13.64 -6.86 12.50
C PRO A 146 13.22 -8.34 12.60
N ALA A 147 14.01 -9.16 13.28
CA ALA A 147 13.67 -10.57 13.47
C ALA A 147 12.32 -10.80 14.17
N SER A 148 11.89 -9.82 15.00
CA SER A 148 10.56 -9.81 15.63
C SER A 148 9.41 -9.88 14.64
N ASP A 149 9.59 -9.37 13.42
CA ASP A 149 8.56 -9.36 12.38
C ASP A 149 8.21 -10.77 11.87
N LEU A 150 9.04 -11.78 12.17
CA LEU A 150 8.71 -13.18 11.91
C LEU A 150 7.40 -13.61 12.60
N GLN A 151 7.04 -12.98 13.71
CA GLN A 151 5.79 -13.24 14.41
C GLN A 151 4.54 -12.82 13.63
N GLU A 152 4.68 -11.83 12.74
CA GLU A 152 3.61 -11.38 11.86
C GLU A 152 3.31 -12.40 10.74
N ILE A 153 4.29 -13.26 10.42
CA ILE A 153 4.20 -14.24 9.34
C ILE A 153 3.53 -15.52 9.85
N PRO A 154 2.45 -15.98 9.19
CA PRO A 154 1.82 -17.24 9.56
C PRO A 154 2.82 -18.40 9.55
N PRO A 155 2.74 -19.36 10.49
CA PRO A 155 3.72 -20.44 10.64
C PRO A 155 4.01 -21.19 9.33
N THR A 156 3.00 -21.35 8.49
CA THR A 156 3.09 -22.05 7.20
C THR A 156 3.98 -21.35 6.17
N TYR A 157 4.30 -20.07 6.36
CA TYR A 157 5.15 -19.28 5.47
C TYR A 157 6.52 -18.96 6.06
N ARG A 158 6.73 -19.16 7.37
CA ARG A 158 7.98 -18.78 8.05
C ARG A 158 9.21 -19.46 7.47
N THR A 159 9.09 -20.70 7.00
CA THR A 159 10.18 -21.45 6.38
C THR A 159 10.65 -20.87 5.03
N LEU A 160 9.88 -19.98 4.44
CA LEU A 160 10.25 -19.24 3.24
C LEU A 160 11.15 -18.01 3.54
N PHE A 161 11.36 -17.67 4.80
CA PHE A 161 12.17 -16.52 5.20
C PHE A 161 13.38 -17.00 6.00
N VAL A 162 14.44 -16.19 6.02
CA VAL A 162 15.66 -16.50 6.75
C VAL A 162 15.82 -15.55 7.93
N VAL A 163 16.16 -16.08 9.10
CA VAL A 163 16.53 -15.25 10.26
C VAL A 163 18.02 -15.40 10.50
N SER A 164 18.76 -14.29 10.43
CA SER A 164 20.19 -14.21 10.69
C SER A 164 20.53 -12.87 11.34
N ASP A 165 21.43 -12.89 12.30
CA ASP A 165 21.97 -11.68 12.96
C ASP A 165 20.91 -10.69 13.45
N GLY A 166 19.84 -11.20 14.05
CA GLY A 166 18.72 -10.38 14.54
C GLY A 166 17.84 -9.77 13.45
N ARG A 167 17.99 -10.22 12.21
CA ARG A 167 17.23 -9.75 11.05
C ARG A 167 16.40 -10.86 10.42
N LEU A 168 15.23 -10.50 9.93
CA LEU A 168 14.39 -11.29 9.03
C LEU A 168 14.74 -10.88 7.60
N ILE A 169 15.22 -11.82 6.82
CA ILE A 169 15.68 -11.61 5.44
C ILE A 169 14.70 -12.28 4.48
N VAL A 170 14.26 -11.53 3.48
CA VAL A 170 13.47 -12.08 2.38
C VAL A 170 14.41 -12.74 1.38
N PRO A 171 14.26 -14.03 1.06
CA PRO A 171 15.16 -14.74 0.16
C PRO A 171 15.04 -14.27 -1.29
N GLU A 172 16.08 -14.52 -2.06
CA GLU A 172 16.20 -14.06 -3.45
C GLU A 172 15.05 -14.57 -4.34
N ALA A 173 14.57 -15.79 -4.09
CA ALA A 173 13.43 -16.36 -4.82
C ALA A 173 12.16 -15.49 -4.74
N LEU A 174 11.87 -14.92 -3.57
CA LEU A 174 10.74 -14.01 -3.39
C LEU A 174 11.06 -12.60 -3.89
N ARG A 175 12.29 -12.12 -3.67
CA ARG A 175 12.72 -10.78 -4.10
C ARG A 175 12.64 -10.60 -5.61
N LYS A 176 13.02 -11.61 -6.39
CA LYS A 176 12.94 -11.60 -7.86
C LYS A 176 11.53 -11.44 -8.41
N MET A 177 10.52 -11.78 -7.62
CA MET A 177 9.12 -11.63 -8.02
C MET A 177 8.62 -10.19 -7.89
N VAL A 178 9.32 -9.32 -7.13
CA VAL A 178 8.84 -7.99 -6.76
C VAL A 178 9.71 -6.90 -7.37
N ARG A 179 9.08 -5.96 -8.08
CA ARG A 179 9.68 -4.73 -8.58
C ARG A 179 9.09 -3.54 -7.85
N PHE A 180 9.94 -2.66 -7.33
CA PHE A 180 9.54 -1.46 -6.60
C PHE A 180 9.69 -0.23 -7.48
N GLU A 181 8.64 0.60 -7.55
CA GLU A 181 8.63 1.86 -8.30
C GLU A 181 7.92 2.97 -7.52
N ARG A 182 8.38 4.20 -7.72
CA ARG A 182 7.67 5.37 -7.19
C ARG A 182 6.44 5.64 -8.04
N LEU A 183 5.27 5.82 -7.39
CA LEU A 183 4.04 6.19 -8.07
C LEU A 183 3.14 6.98 -7.12
N ASN A 184 2.66 8.13 -7.61
CA ASN A 184 1.63 8.92 -6.95
C ASN A 184 0.25 8.55 -7.51
N LEU A 185 -0.60 7.93 -6.69
CA LEU A 185 -1.96 7.53 -7.09
C LEU A 185 -2.85 8.70 -7.54
N LEU A 186 -2.52 9.93 -7.18
CA LEU A 186 -3.33 11.10 -7.52
C LEU A 186 -2.98 11.70 -8.89
N SER A 187 -1.76 11.48 -9.37
CA SER A 187 -1.24 12.18 -10.57
C SER A 187 -0.67 11.26 -11.63
N ASP A 188 -0.03 10.17 -11.24
CA ASP A 188 0.78 9.38 -12.17
C ASP A 188 -0.10 8.36 -12.96
N PRO A 189 0.34 7.93 -14.14
CA PRO A 189 -0.34 6.89 -14.89
C PRO A 189 -0.26 5.55 -14.17
N TYR A 190 -1.38 4.83 -14.15
CA TYR A 190 -1.44 3.52 -13.53
C TYR A 190 -0.93 2.41 -14.49
N PRO A 191 -0.36 1.32 -13.95
CA PRO A 191 -0.04 0.14 -14.75
C PRO A 191 -1.31 -0.45 -15.36
N THR A 192 -1.15 -1.20 -16.45
CA THR A 192 -2.24 -1.91 -17.13
C THR A 192 -1.97 -3.41 -17.18
N GLY A 193 -2.99 -4.21 -17.48
CA GLY A 193 -2.84 -5.66 -17.57
C GLY A 193 -2.73 -6.34 -16.19
N VAL A 194 -3.22 -5.70 -15.14
CA VAL A 194 -3.16 -6.20 -13.77
C VAL A 194 -4.25 -7.25 -13.54
N HIS A 195 -3.91 -8.39 -12.95
CA HIS A 195 -4.84 -9.47 -12.63
C HIS A 195 -5.31 -9.40 -11.16
N LEU A 196 -4.42 -8.96 -10.27
CA LEU A 196 -4.74 -8.69 -8.86
C LEU A 196 -4.17 -7.31 -8.48
N LEU A 197 -5.04 -6.39 -8.08
CA LEU A 197 -4.68 -5.09 -7.55
C LEU A 197 -4.95 -5.08 -6.04
N VAL A 198 -3.92 -4.82 -5.25
CA VAL A 198 -4.01 -4.72 -3.80
C VAL A 198 -3.78 -3.26 -3.41
N CYS A 199 -4.76 -2.65 -2.74
CA CYS A 199 -4.64 -1.30 -2.21
C CYS A 199 -5.31 -1.29 -0.84
N ARG A 200 -4.52 -1.42 0.21
CA ARG A 200 -5.03 -1.62 1.56
C ARG A 200 -4.51 -0.57 2.52
N ASN A 201 -5.40 -0.09 3.38
CA ASN A 201 -5.09 0.88 4.44
C ASN A 201 -4.50 2.22 3.94
N LEU A 202 -4.77 2.58 2.69
CA LEU A 202 -4.31 3.82 2.05
C LEU A 202 -5.48 4.76 1.75
N LEU A 203 -6.59 4.25 1.20
CA LEU A 203 -7.73 5.07 0.78
C LEU A 203 -8.46 5.74 1.94
N ILE A 204 -8.24 5.25 3.16
CA ILE A 204 -8.78 5.87 4.39
C ILE A 204 -8.27 7.29 4.61
N TYR A 205 -7.11 7.64 4.05
CA TYR A 205 -6.51 8.96 4.19
C TYR A 205 -7.11 9.98 3.22
N PHE A 206 -7.71 9.54 2.12
CA PHE A 206 -8.22 10.43 1.07
C PHE A 206 -9.66 10.88 1.32
N ARG A 207 -9.94 12.11 0.90
CA ARG A 207 -11.31 12.66 0.86
C ARG A 207 -12.20 11.84 -0.07
N SER A 208 -13.50 11.84 0.21
CA SER A 208 -14.49 11.10 -0.58
C SER A 208 -14.52 11.52 -2.04
N GLU A 209 -14.27 12.81 -2.31
CA GLU A 209 -14.30 13.40 -3.65
C GLU A 209 -13.15 12.94 -4.55
N VAL A 210 -12.05 12.47 -3.94
CA VAL A 210 -10.87 11.99 -4.68
C VAL A 210 -10.99 10.51 -5.05
N LYS A 211 -11.67 9.72 -4.23
CA LYS A 211 -11.77 8.26 -4.38
C LYS A 211 -12.37 7.80 -5.72
N PRO A 212 -13.39 8.46 -6.30
CA PRO A 212 -13.92 8.08 -7.62
C PRO A 212 -12.85 8.03 -8.70
N LYS A 213 -11.95 9.04 -8.75
CA LYS A 213 -10.84 9.08 -9.73
C LYS A 213 -9.92 7.86 -9.56
N ILE A 214 -9.60 7.51 -8.32
CA ILE A 214 -8.75 6.35 -8.00
C ILE A 214 -9.44 5.05 -8.44
N PHE A 215 -10.72 4.85 -8.10
CA PHE A 215 -11.45 3.63 -8.46
C PHE A 215 -11.63 3.47 -9.98
N HIS A 216 -11.89 4.54 -10.71
CA HIS A 216 -11.87 4.48 -12.18
C HIS A 216 -10.48 4.15 -12.73
N GLY A 217 -9.42 4.66 -12.08
CA GLY A 217 -8.05 4.29 -12.41
C GLY A 217 -7.78 2.80 -12.18
N PHE A 218 -8.20 2.26 -11.03
CA PHE A 218 -8.08 0.84 -10.70
C PHE A 218 -8.84 -0.07 -11.68
N ALA A 219 -10.06 0.36 -12.08
CA ALA A 219 -10.83 -0.37 -13.07
C ALA A 219 -10.14 -0.45 -14.44
N ARG A 220 -9.47 0.63 -14.86
CA ARG A 220 -8.68 0.64 -16.11
C ARG A 220 -7.36 -0.14 -16.00
N ALA A 221 -6.76 -0.20 -14.82
CA ALA A 221 -5.54 -0.97 -14.58
C ALA A 221 -5.79 -2.49 -14.66
N LEU A 222 -6.94 -2.94 -14.16
CA LEU A 222 -7.32 -4.34 -14.09
C LEU A 222 -7.81 -4.87 -15.45
N VAL A 223 -7.38 -6.09 -15.78
CA VAL A 223 -7.99 -6.86 -16.87
C VAL A 223 -9.42 -7.24 -16.51
N ASP A 224 -10.22 -7.58 -17.52
CA ASP A 224 -11.55 -8.15 -17.28
C ASP A 224 -11.44 -9.47 -16.50
N GLY A 225 -12.25 -9.63 -15.45
CA GLY A 225 -12.15 -10.75 -14.53
C GLY A 225 -11.04 -10.63 -13.47
N GLY A 226 -10.20 -9.58 -13.54
CA GLY A 226 -9.21 -9.26 -12.50
C GLY A 226 -9.85 -8.85 -11.18
N VAL A 227 -9.10 -8.86 -10.10
CA VAL A 227 -9.63 -8.62 -8.74
C VAL A 227 -8.95 -7.43 -8.09
N LEU A 228 -9.76 -6.54 -7.50
CA LEU A 228 -9.36 -5.49 -6.57
C LEU A 228 -9.49 -6.03 -5.15
N PHE A 229 -8.42 -5.92 -4.36
CA PHE A 229 -8.37 -6.27 -2.95
C PHE A 229 -8.14 -5.01 -2.10
N LEU A 230 -9.16 -4.62 -1.35
CA LEU A 230 -9.14 -3.49 -0.41
C LEU A 230 -8.95 -3.96 1.03
N GLY A 231 -8.49 -3.08 1.92
CA GLY A 231 -8.37 -3.35 3.35
C GLY A 231 -9.72 -3.42 4.07
N ALA A 232 -9.72 -3.99 5.28
CA ALA A 232 -10.92 -4.17 6.10
C ALA A 232 -11.64 -2.84 6.45
N SER A 233 -10.90 -1.73 6.47
CA SER A 233 -11.44 -0.40 6.76
C SER A 233 -11.86 0.38 5.51
N GLU A 234 -11.80 -0.25 4.34
CA GLU A 234 -12.02 0.39 3.05
C GLU A 234 -13.15 -0.30 2.30
N VAL A 235 -14.18 0.45 2.01
CA VAL A 235 -15.36 -0.06 1.29
C VAL A 235 -15.52 0.70 -0.02
N LEU A 236 -15.67 -0.04 -1.10
CA LEU A 236 -16.07 0.51 -2.38
C LEU A 236 -17.59 0.65 -2.41
N LEU A 237 -18.07 1.88 -2.22
CA LEU A 237 -19.49 2.19 -2.35
C LEU A 237 -19.88 2.14 -3.82
N SER A 238 -21.05 1.56 -4.12
CA SER A 238 -21.58 1.43 -5.48
C SER A 238 -20.57 0.83 -6.48
N PRO A 239 -20.06 -0.39 -6.25
CA PRO A 239 -18.99 -0.99 -7.07
C PRO A 239 -19.32 -1.02 -8.56
N SER A 240 -20.57 -1.24 -8.93
CA SER A 240 -21.05 -1.26 -10.32
C SER A 240 -20.82 0.05 -11.07
N ALA A 241 -20.86 1.19 -10.37
CA ALA A 241 -20.57 2.51 -10.98
C ALA A 241 -19.12 2.62 -11.49
N TYR A 242 -18.22 1.77 -11.00
CA TYR A 242 -16.82 1.73 -11.41
C TYR A 242 -16.49 0.47 -12.24
N GLY A 243 -17.51 -0.32 -12.64
CA GLY A 243 -17.30 -1.57 -13.36
C GLY A 243 -16.76 -2.70 -12.49
N PHE A 244 -17.15 -2.74 -11.22
CA PHE A 244 -16.82 -3.81 -10.29
C PHE A 244 -18.07 -4.58 -9.82
N MET A 245 -17.89 -5.86 -9.55
CA MET A 245 -18.85 -6.72 -8.87
C MET A 245 -18.25 -7.19 -7.55
N PRO A 246 -18.95 -7.06 -6.42
CA PRO A 246 -18.48 -7.63 -5.15
C PRO A 246 -18.34 -9.14 -5.26
N LEU A 247 -17.22 -9.70 -4.78
CA LEU A 247 -17.03 -11.14 -4.59
C LEU A 247 -17.33 -11.52 -3.14
N GLN A 248 -16.64 -10.85 -2.23
CA GLN A 248 -16.82 -10.96 -0.80
C GLN A 248 -16.19 -9.73 -0.13
N PHE A 249 -16.26 -9.65 1.17
CA PHE A 249 -15.78 -8.48 1.92
C PHE A 249 -14.33 -8.10 1.55
N GLY A 250 -14.16 -6.88 1.03
CA GLY A 250 -12.87 -6.33 0.59
C GLY A 250 -12.40 -6.79 -0.79
N PHE A 251 -13.11 -7.69 -1.47
CA PHE A 251 -12.73 -8.21 -2.79
C PHE A 251 -13.79 -7.87 -3.84
N TYR A 252 -13.34 -7.31 -4.97
CA TYR A 252 -14.21 -6.86 -6.05
C TYR A 252 -13.63 -7.33 -7.39
N ARG A 253 -14.47 -7.95 -8.22
CA ARG A 253 -14.09 -8.39 -9.57
C ARG A 253 -14.35 -7.30 -10.59
N ARG A 254 -13.37 -7.02 -11.44
CA ARG A 254 -13.55 -6.17 -12.60
C ARG A 254 -14.48 -6.87 -13.60
N VAL A 255 -15.53 -6.18 -14.00
CA VAL A 255 -16.47 -6.62 -15.04
C VAL A 255 -16.31 -5.71 -16.23
N GLY A 256 -15.98 -6.26 -17.41
CA GLY A 256 -15.86 -5.48 -18.66
C GLY A 256 -17.12 -4.67 -18.95
N GLU A 257 -16.97 -3.57 -19.66
CA GLU A 257 -18.10 -2.89 -20.24
C GLU A 257 -18.74 -3.85 -21.26
N ARG A 258 -20.05 -4.09 -21.08
CA ARG A 258 -20.84 -4.88 -22.05
C ARG A 258 -21.07 -4.07 -23.30
#